data_af4bed7d825a2f4abc8bfb15afd82127
#
_entry.id   af4bed7d825a2f4abc8bfb15afd82127
#
_cell.length_a   1.000
_cell.length_b   1.000
_cell.length_c   1.000
_cell.angle_alpha   90.00
_cell.angle_beta   90.00
_cell.angle_gamma   90.00
#
_symmetry.space_group_name_H-M   'P 1'
#
loop_
_entity.id
_entity.type
_entity.pdbx_description
1 polymer ?
#
loop_
_entity_poly.entity_id
_entity_poly.type
_entity_poly.pdbx_seq_one_letter_code
_entity_poly.pdbx_strand_id
1 'polypeptide(L)'
;MIRPATAPDLLQVYELLEALRQESIWGTIPVSPVQAYVHAKLLTILHDPMCHLSVAVGDEAVIGVCGVELCTHRFLPGLLYLAEWALYVLPRYRNYGVGKVLWHDALRWGQAQGAYGACYGRITVQTGRKCVEEIMWRVFAEAPVHG
;
A
#
# COMPACT_ATOMS: atom_id res chain seq x y z
N MET A 1 -13.00 5.73 8.70
CA MET A 1 -11.95 6.71 9.04
C MET A 1 -10.60 6.21 8.55
N ILE A 2 -9.86 7.07 7.88
CA ILE A 2 -8.50 6.75 7.39
C ILE A 2 -7.51 7.44 8.33
N ARG A 3 -6.50 6.70 8.77
CA ARG A 3 -5.41 7.23 9.61
C ARG A 3 -4.12 6.43 9.43
N PRO A 4 -2.96 6.97 9.83
CA PRO A 4 -1.74 6.17 9.91
C PRO A 4 -1.93 4.94 10.81
N ALA A 5 -1.32 3.84 10.43
CA ALA A 5 -1.30 2.63 11.25
C ALA A 5 -0.48 2.85 12.52
N THR A 6 -0.86 2.18 13.57
CA THR A 6 -0.13 2.15 14.85
C THR A 6 0.22 0.71 15.22
N ALA A 7 1.12 0.53 16.18
CA ALA A 7 1.54 -0.81 16.59
C ALA A 7 0.37 -1.74 16.97
N PRO A 8 -0.67 -1.28 17.70
CA PRO A 8 -1.85 -2.11 17.98
C PRO A 8 -2.62 -2.59 16.76
N ASP A 9 -2.49 -1.92 15.60
CA ASP A 9 -3.19 -2.32 14.38
C ASP A 9 -2.52 -3.51 13.68
N LEU A 10 -1.25 -3.81 13.99
CA LEU A 10 -0.42 -4.67 13.13
C LEU A 10 -0.91 -6.11 13.03
N LEU A 11 -1.59 -6.64 14.03
CA LEU A 11 -2.18 -7.97 13.92
C LEU A 11 -3.27 -8.00 12.86
N GLN A 12 -4.17 -7.02 12.87
CA GLN A 12 -5.22 -6.91 11.86
C GLN A 12 -4.66 -6.58 10.49
N VAL A 13 -3.62 -5.74 10.42
CA VAL A 13 -2.91 -5.47 9.15
C VAL A 13 -2.32 -6.76 8.58
N TYR A 14 -1.69 -7.58 9.41
CA TYR A 14 -1.18 -8.89 8.99
C TYR A 14 -2.29 -9.77 8.40
N GLU A 15 -3.44 -9.83 9.05
CA GLU A 15 -4.59 -10.61 8.57
C GLU A 15 -5.09 -10.11 7.20
N LEU A 16 -5.12 -8.79 6.99
CA LEU A 16 -5.49 -8.20 5.70
C LEU A 16 -4.46 -8.50 4.61
N LEU A 17 -3.17 -8.42 4.94
CA LEU A 17 -2.08 -8.76 4.00
C LEU A 17 -2.11 -10.25 3.63
N GLU A 18 -2.44 -11.11 4.57
CA GLU A 18 -2.59 -12.53 4.31
C GLU A 18 -3.82 -12.80 3.42
N ALA A 19 -4.91 -12.09 3.64
CA ALA A 19 -6.09 -12.16 2.77
C ALA A 19 -5.75 -11.68 1.35
N LEU A 20 -4.99 -10.60 1.22
CA LEU A 20 -4.50 -10.11 -0.07
C LEU A 20 -3.64 -11.17 -0.76
N ARG A 21 -2.73 -11.80 -0.04
CA ARG A 21 -1.89 -12.87 -0.56
C ARG A 21 -2.73 -14.02 -1.10
N GLN A 22 -3.72 -14.45 -0.34
CA GLN A 22 -4.62 -15.55 -0.73
C GLN A 22 -5.43 -15.23 -2.00
N GLU A 23 -5.86 -13.98 -2.16
CA GLU A 23 -6.59 -13.53 -3.35
C GLU A 23 -5.70 -13.27 -4.57
N SER A 24 -4.38 -13.24 -4.41
CA SER A 24 -3.40 -12.92 -5.45
C SER A 24 -2.69 -14.16 -5.98
N ILE A 25 -1.89 -13.97 -7.05
CA ILE A 25 -1.01 -15.01 -7.58
C ILE A 25 -0.04 -15.54 -6.52
N TRP A 26 0.35 -14.73 -5.54
CA TRP A 26 1.23 -15.12 -4.45
C TRP A 26 0.64 -16.25 -3.59
N GLY A 27 -0.68 -16.39 -3.55
CA GLY A 27 -1.35 -17.50 -2.88
C GLY A 27 -1.10 -18.86 -3.54
N THR A 28 -0.57 -18.89 -4.76
CA THR A 28 -0.19 -20.14 -5.45
C THR A 28 1.21 -20.60 -5.12
N ILE A 29 2.02 -19.75 -4.51
CA ILE A 29 3.40 -20.07 -4.15
C ILE A 29 3.38 -20.91 -2.86
N PRO A 30 4.05 -22.07 -2.82
CA PRO A 30 4.01 -22.98 -1.66
C PRO A 30 4.94 -22.50 -0.53
N VAL A 31 4.85 -21.20 -0.20
CA VAL A 31 5.59 -20.59 0.92
C VAL A 31 4.59 -19.83 1.75
N SER A 32 4.46 -20.19 3.01
CA SER A 32 3.60 -19.48 3.95
C SER A 32 4.38 -18.40 4.69
N PRO A 33 3.81 -17.20 4.89
CA PRO A 33 4.45 -16.18 5.69
C PRO A 33 4.56 -16.63 7.15
N VAL A 34 5.65 -16.24 7.79
CA VAL A 34 5.82 -16.42 9.24
C VAL A 34 5.33 -15.14 9.91
N GLN A 35 4.28 -15.24 10.72
CA GLN A 35 3.64 -14.08 11.35
C GLN A 35 4.63 -13.22 12.12
N ALA A 36 5.53 -13.80 12.90
CA ALA A 36 6.53 -13.07 13.67
C ALA A 36 7.48 -12.26 12.75
N TYR A 37 7.85 -12.84 11.60
CA TYR A 37 8.70 -12.15 10.62
C TYR A 37 7.97 -10.95 10.00
N VAL A 38 6.73 -11.15 9.57
CA VAL A 38 5.91 -10.08 8.96
C VAL A 38 5.65 -8.98 9.99
N HIS A 39 5.34 -9.33 11.23
CA HIS A 39 5.12 -8.35 12.31
C HIS A 39 6.37 -7.49 12.55
N ALA A 40 7.54 -8.11 12.61
CA ALA A 40 8.81 -7.39 12.76
C ALA A 40 9.07 -6.43 11.59
N LYS A 41 8.77 -6.86 10.35
CA LYS A 41 8.86 -6.01 9.16
C LYS A 41 7.91 -4.82 9.23
N LEU A 42 6.67 -5.05 9.64
CA LEU A 42 5.67 -3.99 9.79
C LEU A 42 6.07 -2.97 10.86
N LEU A 43 6.63 -3.42 11.98
CA LEU A 43 7.18 -2.52 13.01
C LEU A 43 8.30 -1.64 12.44
N THR A 44 9.20 -2.21 11.65
CA THR A 44 10.27 -1.45 10.97
C THR A 44 9.66 -0.40 10.04
N ILE A 45 8.64 -0.77 9.27
CA ILE A 45 7.94 0.14 8.34
C ILE A 45 7.29 1.31 9.10
N LEU A 46 6.69 1.07 10.25
CA LEU A 46 6.07 2.14 11.06
C LEU A 46 7.08 3.21 11.50
N HIS A 47 8.33 2.84 11.66
CA HIS A 47 9.41 3.75 12.13
C HIS A 47 10.28 4.27 10.99
N ASP A 48 10.03 3.84 9.74
CA ASP A 48 10.79 4.27 8.58
C ASP A 48 10.17 5.53 7.97
N PRO A 49 10.88 6.67 7.94
CA PRO A 49 10.36 7.91 7.36
C PRO A 49 10.14 7.83 5.85
N MET A 50 10.70 6.83 5.18
CA MET A 50 10.50 6.59 3.74
C MET A 50 9.25 5.75 3.45
N CYS A 51 8.57 5.26 4.47
CA CYS A 51 7.40 4.42 4.34
C CYS A 51 6.15 5.09 4.94
N HIS A 52 5.01 4.78 4.35
CA HIS A 52 3.72 5.19 4.90
C HIS A 52 2.77 3.99 4.87
N LEU A 53 2.24 3.66 6.03
CA LEU A 53 1.24 2.61 6.19
C LEU A 53 0.00 3.23 6.81
N SER A 54 -1.09 3.22 6.06
CA SER A 54 -2.37 3.74 6.52
C SER A 54 -3.42 2.63 6.60
N VAL A 55 -4.36 2.81 7.48
CA VAL A 55 -5.48 1.89 7.69
C VAL A 55 -6.81 2.62 7.57
N ALA A 56 -7.79 1.91 7.07
CA ALA A 56 -9.19 2.30 7.16
C ALA A 56 -9.84 1.55 8.33
N VAL A 57 -10.49 2.29 9.19
CA VAL A 57 -11.19 1.73 10.35
C VAL A 57 -12.70 1.89 10.17
N GLY A 58 -13.42 0.80 10.31
CA GLY A 58 -14.88 0.76 10.31
C GLY A 58 -15.36 -0.34 11.25
N ASP A 59 -16.49 -0.10 11.91
CA ASP A 59 -17.05 -1.05 12.89
C ASP A 59 -16.01 -1.49 13.95
N GLU A 60 -15.22 -0.52 14.43
CA GLU A 60 -14.17 -0.71 15.44
C GLU A 60 -13.04 -1.67 15.03
N ALA A 61 -12.90 -1.96 13.74
CA ALA A 61 -11.88 -2.86 13.22
C ALA A 61 -11.16 -2.24 12.02
N VAL A 62 -9.96 -2.74 11.72
CA VAL A 62 -9.24 -2.40 10.49
C VAL A 62 -9.91 -3.13 9.33
N ILE A 63 -10.46 -2.38 8.39
CA ILE A 63 -11.19 -2.89 7.23
C ILE A 63 -10.43 -2.73 5.91
N GLY A 64 -9.36 -1.96 5.91
CA GLY A 64 -8.54 -1.74 4.74
C GLY A 64 -7.15 -1.25 5.11
N VAL A 65 -6.21 -1.43 4.21
CA VAL A 65 -4.81 -1.07 4.40
C VAL A 65 -4.21 -0.57 3.10
N CYS A 66 -3.34 0.43 3.19
CA CYS A 66 -2.50 0.88 2.09
C CYS A 66 -1.07 1.06 2.58
N GLY A 67 -0.14 0.41 1.92
CA GLY A 67 1.29 0.52 2.19
C GLY A 67 2.03 1.04 0.96
N VAL A 68 2.81 2.08 1.17
CA VAL A 68 3.63 2.70 0.12
C VAL A 68 5.02 3.03 0.68
N GLU A 69 5.98 3.17 -0.22
CA GLU A 69 7.33 3.60 0.12
C GLU A 69 7.86 4.60 -0.90
N LEU A 70 8.74 5.48 -0.46
CA LEU A 70 9.48 6.37 -1.33
C LEU A 70 10.71 5.65 -1.88
N CYS A 71 10.86 5.70 -3.20
CA CYS A 71 11.98 5.11 -3.91
C CYS A 71 12.75 6.19 -4.65
N THR A 72 14.06 6.01 -4.79
CA THR A 72 14.90 6.84 -5.65
C THR A 72 14.99 6.21 -7.03
N HIS A 73 14.91 7.04 -8.07
CA HIS A 73 15.08 6.55 -9.43
C HIS A 73 16.54 6.14 -9.67
N ARG A 74 16.73 4.98 -10.30
CA ARG A 74 18.04 4.38 -10.50
C ARG A 74 19.02 5.28 -11.26
N PHE A 75 18.54 5.99 -12.27
CA PHE A 75 19.37 6.79 -13.17
C PHE A 75 19.16 8.29 -13.06
N LEU A 76 18.16 8.73 -12.27
CA LEU A 76 17.86 10.14 -12.08
C LEU A 76 18.06 10.49 -10.60
N PRO A 77 19.27 10.93 -10.24
CA PRO A 77 19.56 11.24 -8.84
C PRO A 77 18.66 12.37 -8.32
N GLY A 78 18.17 12.20 -7.11
CA GLY A 78 17.26 13.16 -6.48
C GLY A 78 15.80 13.03 -6.90
N LEU A 79 15.48 12.17 -7.88
CA LEU A 79 14.09 11.90 -8.22
C LEU A 79 13.51 10.85 -7.28
N LEU A 80 12.55 11.27 -6.47
CA LEU A 80 11.75 10.38 -5.62
C LEU A 80 10.45 10.01 -6.32
N TYR A 81 10.04 8.77 -6.18
CA TYR A 81 8.71 8.31 -6.58
C TYR A 81 8.11 7.42 -5.49
N LEU A 82 6.80 7.38 -5.47
CA LEU A 82 6.04 6.57 -4.52
C LEU A 82 5.77 5.20 -5.14
N ALA A 83 6.09 4.13 -4.43
CA ALA A 83 5.77 2.77 -4.85
C ALA A 83 4.75 2.15 -3.89
N GLU A 84 3.63 1.68 -4.43
CA GLU A 84 2.64 0.92 -3.68
C GLU A 84 3.10 -0.53 -3.55
N TRP A 85 3.03 -1.06 -2.33
CA TRP A 85 3.32 -2.47 -2.07
C TRP A 85 2.12 -3.23 -1.49
N ALA A 86 1.09 -2.53 -1.02
CA ALA A 86 -0.17 -3.14 -0.61
C ALA A 86 -1.32 -2.13 -0.71
N LEU A 87 -2.43 -2.58 -1.24
CA LEU A 87 -3.72 -1.90 -1.16
C LEU A 87 -4.80 -2.97 -1.08
N TYR A 88 -5.45 -3.06 0.04
CA TYR A 88 -6.47 -4.08 0.27
C TYR A 88 -7.62 -3.55 1.10
N VAL A 89 -8.82 -3.91 0.70
CA VAL A 89 -10.06 -3.64 1.43
C VAL A 89 -10.82 -4.95 1.57
N LEU A 90 -11.31 -5.24 2.77
CA LEU A 90 -12.13 -6.42 3.01
C LEU A 90 -13.31 -6.46 2.03
N PRO A 91 -13.64 -7.64 1.47
CA PRO A 91 -14.65 -7.75 0.40
C PRO A 91 -15.99 -7.07 0.70
N ARG A 92 -16.50 -7.20 1.92
CA ARG A 92 -17.79 -6.61 2.32
C ARG A 92 -17.80 -5.09 2.38
N TYR A 93 -16.61 -4.45 2.39
CA TYR A 93 -16.48 -2.99 2.41
C TYR A 93 -16.04 -2.41 1.07
N ARG A 94 -15.91 -3.25 0.05
CA ARG A 94 -15.58 -2.82 -1.32
C ARG A 94 -16.78 -2.11 -1.96
N ASN A 95 -16.51 -1.30 -2.99
CA ASN A 95 -17.49 -0.50 -3.72
C ASN A 95 -18.09 0.70 -2.94
N TYR A 96 -17.54 1.01 -1.78
CA TYR A 96 -17.91 2.19 -0.99
C TYR A 96 -16.84 3.28 -1.00
N GLY A 97 -15.83 3.16 -1.87
CA GLY A 97 -14.78 4.16 -2.04
C GLY A 97 -13.63 4.07 -1.04
N VAL A 98 -13.60 3.09 -0.14
CA VAL A 98 -12.55 2.96 0.89
C VAL A 98 -11.15 2.87 0.27
N GLY A 99 -10.98 2.01 -0.73
CA GLY A 99 -9.69 1.86 -1.42
C GLY A 99 -9.23 3.15 -2.10
N LYS A 100 -10.16 3.91 -2.69
CA LYS A 100 -9.86 5.19 -3.32
C LYS A 100 -9.39 6.22 -2.29
N VAL A 101 -10.03 6.29 -1.13
CA VAL A 101 -9.65 7.22 -0.07
C VAL A 101 -8.28 6.85 0.51
N LEU A 102 -8.02 5.56 0.75
CA LEU A 102 -6.70 5.07 1.18
C LEU A 102 -5.61 5.44 0.18
N TRP A 103 -5.86 5.24 -1.11
CA TRP A 103 -4.91 5.57 -2.16
C TRP A 103 -4.65 7.09 -2.25
N HIS A 104 -5.69 7.90 -2.17
CA HIS A 104 -5.53 9.35 -2.17
C HIS A 104 -4.76 9.86 -0.95
N ASP A 105 -4.95 9.27 0.22
CA ASP A 105 -4.15 9.55 1.41
C ASP A 105 -2.67 9.29 1.15
N ALA A 106 -2.35 8.13 0.59
CA ALA A 106 -0.97 7.76 0.22
C ALA A 106 -0.36 8.72 -0.79
N LEU A 107 -1.12 9.12 -1.82
CA LEU A 107 -0.65 10.10 -2.82
C LEU A 107 -0.35 11.46 -2.20
N ARG A 108 -1.22 11.95 -1.32
CA ARG A 108 -0.99 13.22 -0.62
C ARG A 108 0.25 13.15 0.26
N TRP A 109 0.43 12.05 0.97
CA TRP A 109 1.63 11.86 1.77
C TRP A 109 2.88 11.87 0.87
N GLY A 110 2.89 11.12 -0.23
CA GLY A 110 4.00 11.07 -1.17
C GLY A 110 4.35 12.44 -1.75
N GLN A 111 3.35 13.21 -2.17
CA GLN A 111 3.56 14.59 -2.65
C GLN A 111 4.18 15.48 -1.57
N ALA A 112 3.71 15.39 -0.34
CA ALA A 112 4.25 16.16 0.78
C ALA A 112 5.72 15.79 1.07
N GLN A 113 6.14 14.58 0.76
CA GLN A 113 7.53 14.12 0.88
C GLN A 113 8.40 14.52 -0.33
N GLY A 114 7.84 15.12 -1.36
CA GLY A 114 8.57 15.52 -2.56
C GLY A 114 8.59 14.47 -3.67
N ALA A 115 7.73 13.47 -3.62
CA ALA A 115 7.62 12.49 -4.71
C ALA A 115 7.13 13.15 -5.99
N TYR A 116 7.76 12.82 -7.12
CA TYR A 116 7.42 13.32 -8.45
C TYR A 116 6.22 12.60 -9.05
N GLY A 117 6.01 11.36 -8.69
CA GLY A 117 4.93 10.52 -9.17
C GLY A 117 4.77 9.27 -8.35
N ALA A 118 3.87 8.41 -8.77
CA ALA A 118 3.59 7.14 -8.12
C ALA A 118 3.57 5.98 -9.11
N CYS A 119 4.08 4.85 -8.65
CA CYS A 119 4.03 3.57 -9.33
C CYS A 119 3.12 2.63 -8.53
N TYR A 120 2.15 2.04 -9.18
CA TYR A 120 1.20 1.13 -8.53
C TYR A 120 0.79 0.00 -9.47
N GLY A 121 0.41 -1.15 -8.89
CA GLY A 121 -0.09 -2.28 -9.65
C GLY A 121 -1.57 -2.18 -9.93
N ARG A 122 -1.97 -2.44 -11.18
CA ARG A 122 -3.35 -2.72 -11.51
C ARG A 122 -3.62 -4.21 -11.35
N ILE A 123 -4.58 -4.53 -10.50
CA ILE A 123 -4.93 -5.92 -10.20
C ILE A 123 -6.24 -6.24 -10.90
N THR A 124 -6.24 -7.31 -11.70
CA THR A 124 -7.47 -7.87 -12.25
C THR A 124 -7.73 -9.27 -11.70
N VAL A 125 -8.99 -9.64 -11.70
CA VAL A 125 -9.41 -10.99 -11.31
C VAL A 125 -9.47 -11.84 -12.57
N GLN A 126 -8.57 -12.79 -12.68
CA GLN A 126 -8.59 -13.77 -13.76
C GLN A 126 -8.73 -15.17 -13.13
N THR A 127 -9.74 -15.92 -13.57
CA THR A 127 -10.02 -17.28 -13.06
C THR A 127 -10.15 -17.37 -11.53
N GLY A 128 -10.82 -16.37 -10.91
CA GLY A 128 -11.01 -16.32 -9.46
C GLY A 128 -9.76 -15.89 -8.66
N ARG A 129 -8.68 -15.53 -9.33
CA ARG A 129 -7.43 -15.04 -8.70
C ARG A 129 -7.10 -13.65 -9.20
N LYS A 130 -6.60 -12.82 -8.29
CA LYS A 130 -6.10 -11.49 -8.64
C LYS A 130 -4.65 -11.59 -9.10
N CYS A 131 -4.38 -11.08 -10.28
CA CYS A 131 -3.04 -10.95 -10.82
C CYS A 131 -2.72 -9.49 -11.07
N VAL A 132 -1.48 -9.09 -10.86
CA VAL A 132 -1.00 -7.79 -11.34
C VAL A 132 -0.81 -7.92 -12.84
N GLU A 133 -1.64 -7.21 -13.60
CA GLU A 133 -1.56 -7.23 -15.06
C GLU A 133 -0.62 -6.18 -15.62
N GLU A 134 -0.55 -5.03 -14.95
CA GLU A 134 0.30 -3.95 -15.40
C GLU A 134 0.77 -3.09 -14.23
N ILE A 135 1.93 -2.49 -14.41
CA ILE A 135 2.43 -1.46 -13.51
C ILE A 135 2.06 -0.11 -14.08
N MET A 136 1.30 0.67 -13.32
CA MET A 136 0.84 1.99 -13.72
C MET A 136 1.77 3.06 -13.16
N TRP A 137 2.01 4.09 -13.96
CA TRP A 137 2.74 5.28 -13.54
C TRP A 137 1.83 6.48 -13.55
N ARG A 138 1.88 7.27 -12.50
CA ARG A 138 1.20 8.55 -12.39
C ARG A 138 2.22 9.63 -12.05
N VAL A 139 2.34 10.61 -12.92
CA VAL A 139 3.11 11.82 -12.65
C VAL A 139 2.18 12.84 -12.01
N PHE A 140 2.60 13.49 -10.93
CA PHE A 140 1.81 14.53 -10.30
C PHE A 140 1.79 15.78 -11.16
N ALA A 141 0.61 16.39 -11.30
CA ALA A 141 0.37 17.47 -12.26
C ALA A 141 1.20 18.74 -11.98
N GLU A 142 1.62 18.95 -10.75
CA GLU A 142 2.48 20.04 -10.35
C GLU A 142 3.80 19.46 -9.87
N ALA A 143 4.74 19.28 -10.81
CA ALA A 143 6.12 19.07 -10.42
C ALA A 143 6.54 20.28 -9.59
N PRO A 144 7.14 20.09 -8.40
CA PRO A 144 7.67 21.20 -7.66
C PRO A 144 8.64 21.95 -8.55
N VAL A 145 8.34 23.24 -8.77
CA VAL A 145 9.26 24.13 -9.46
C VAL A 145 10.43 24.34 -8.52
N HIS A 146 11.52 23.66 -8.78
CA HIS A 146 12.77 23.93 -8.11
C HIS A 146 13.47 25.06 -8.82
N GLY A 147 13.49 26.17 -8.15
CA GLY A 147 14.47 27.17 -8.50
C GLY A 147 15.85 26.65 -8.24
#